data_4b06a7bfa47a3148820b1de52508452d
#
_entry.id   4b06a7bfa47a3148820b1de52508452d
#
_cell.length_a   1.000
_cell.length_b   1.000
_cell.length_c   1.000
_cell.angle_alpha   90.00
_cell.angle_beta   90.00
_cell.angle_gamma   90.00
#
_symmetry.space_group_name_H-M   'P 1'
#
loop_
_entity.id
_entity.type
_entity.pdbx_description
1 polymer ?
#
loop_
_entity_poly.entity_id
_entity_poly.type
_entity_poly.pdbx_seq_one_letter_code
_entity_poly.pdbx_strand_id
1 'polypeptide(L)'
;MKPLKNYFILGLLFCAALMPFGSVYSQNYTTDGNKITITTDREKGEWLICVITDFLKPGYDDETWIDWNNNGKYDKDEEIFTGPNSFTHKQIAKTITIYGNVKYFFCVRQELVSIDVTKCPTLSTLHVSRNKFKTLDLSNCPNLRYLYLNSNEVSALDLKNKPDLFYVECVMNNLSKETMMKLAEDLADRTGLDEDGTEKSTGNIYVVALLDTEKNVCPKEAVDKIKAKNWNVYAYKDYDDPEKTIEVPYEGTPTAIYEPNVSDNKLSVYPNPATTTVNVSVPESYIGQTINLVSMNGSIVLTQKILQQKTVIDVSTVPAGNYIVTVGSSSYRIEIVK
;
A
#
# COMPACT_ATOMS: atom_id res chain seq x y z
N MET A 1 -21.78 -14.67 9.07
CA MET A 1 -21.40 -13.27 9.21
C MET A 1 -21.08 -12.78 7.80
N LYS A 2 -21.77 -11.76 7.28
CA LYS A 2 -21.61 -11.28 5.90
C LYS A 2 -20.39 -10.36 5.82
N PRO A 3 -19.55 -10.46 4.77
CA PRO A 3 -18.36 -9.61 4.62
C PRO A 3 -18.74 -8.17 4.31
N LEU A 4 -17.87 -7.27 4.73
CA LEU A 4 -17.89 -5.81 4.57
C LEU A 4 -17.95 -5.33 3.11
N LYS A 5 -19.05 -5.60 2.43
CA LYS A 5 -19.27 -5.16 1.04
C LYS A 5 -19.71 -3.70 0.88
N ASN A 6 -19.87 -2.91 1.94
CA ASN A 6 -20.64 -1.65 1.86
C ASN A 6 -20.02 -0.41 2.53
N TYR A 7 -18.70 -0.35 2.75
CA TYR A 7 -18.14 0.94 3.24
C TYR A 7 -18.02 2.02 2.15
N PHE A 8 -18.26 1.69 0.90
CA PHE A 8 -18.21 2.65 -0.21
C PHE A 8 -19.55 3.38 -0.47
N ILE A 9 -20.65 2.95 0.13
CA ILE A 9 -21.99 3.52 -0.15
C ILE A 9 -22.66 4.14 1.08
N LEU A 10 -22.18 3.91 2.30
CA LEU A 10 -22.85 4.40 3.51
C LEU A 10 -22.46 5.83 3.95
N GLY A 11 -21.56 6.50 3.25
CA GLY A 11 -21.24 7.92 3.46
C GLY A 11 -22.16 8.90 2.70
N LEU A 12 -23.07 8.44 1.89
CA LEU A 12 -23.82 9.27 0.92
C LEU A 12 -25.28 9.57 1.29
N LEU A 13 -25.74 9.23 2.47
CA LEU A 13 -27.16 9.47 2.85
C LEU A 13 -27.29 9.96 4.30
N PHE A 14 -26.87 11.23 4.56
CA PHE A 14 -27.50 11.97 5.67
C PHE A 14 -27.41 13.49 5.50
N CYS A 15 -28.60 14.10 5.46
CA CYS A 15 -28.95 15.51 5.72
C CYS A 15 -28.61 16.57 4.67
N ALA A 16 -29.50 16.70 3.70
CA ALA A 16 -29.88 18.02 3.23
C ALA A 16 -30.81 18.67 4.28
N ALA A 17 -30.23 19.35 5.27
CA ALA A 17 -30.97 20.26 6.14
C ALA A 17 -30.68 21.68 5.67
N LEU A 18 -31.69 22.33 5.09
CA LEU A 18 -31.70 23.75 4.77
C LEU A 18 -31.38 24.58 6.02
N MET A 19 -30.23 25.23 6.04
CA MET A 19 -29.93 26.30 6.99
C MET A 19 -30.05 27.66 6.30
N PRO A 20 -30.51 28.71 6.98
CA PRO A 20 -30.80 30.00 6.37
C PRO A 20 -29.52 30.74 6.00
N PHE A 21 -29.56 31.38 4.83
CA PHE A 21 -28.53 32.31 4.36
C PHE A 21 -28.24 33.39 5.40
N GLY A 22 -27.11 33.31 6.06
CA GLY A 22 -26.56 34.34 6.94
C GLY A 22 -25.60 35.25 6.17
N SER A 23 -25.66 36.51 6.46
CA SER A 23 -24.98 37.68 5.93
C SER A 23 -23.53 37.47 5.51
N VAL A 24 -23.22 37.94 4.30
CA VAL A 24 -21.87 38.03 3.71
C VAL A 24 -21.03 39.05 4.52
N TYR A 25 -20.21 38.55 5.41
CA TYR A 25 -19.04 39.30 5.87
C TYR A 25 -17.92 39.01 4.87
N SER A 26 -17.20 40.07 4.42
CA SER A 26 -15.96 39.88 3.68
C SER A 26 -14.90 39.35 4.63
N GLN A 27 -14.82 38.03 4.80
CA GLN A 27 -13.75 37.41 5.53
C GLN A 27 -12.53 37.34 4.61
N ASN A 28 -11.38 37.79 5.10
CA ASN A 28 -10.10 37.53 4.45
C ASN A 28 -9.75 36.07 4.69
N TYR A 29 -10.12 35.19 3.74
CA TYR A 29 -9.72 33.79 3.75
C TYR A 29 -8.19 33.70 3.72
N THR A 30 -7.59 33.18 4.81
CA THR A 30 -6.13 33.13 4.91
C THR A 30 -5.63 31.89 4.15
N THR A 31 -4.59 32.08 3.36
CA THR A 31 -3.85 31.00 2.68
C THR A 31 -2.70 30.45 3.51
N ASP A 32 -2.46 31.00 4.70
CA ASP A 32 -1.33 30.67 5.58
C ASP A 32 -1.63 29.57 6.61
N GLY A 33 -2.87 29.08 6.63
CA GLY A 33 -3.34 28.05 7.57
C GLY A 33 -3.04 26.63 7.14
N ASN A 34 -3.72 25.70 7.81
CA ASN A 34 -3.70 24.28 7.47
C ASN A 34 -4.23 24.06 6.06
N LYS A 35 -3.59 23.16 5.31
CA LYS A 35 -3.98 22.88 3.94
C LYS A 35 -3.49 21.51 3.44
N ILE A 36 -4.15 21.03 2.41
CA ILE A 36 -3.76 19.88 1.59
C ILE A 36 -3.64 20.36 0.14
N THR A 37 -2.54 20.07 -0.52
CA THR A 37 -2.37 20.37 -1.95
C THR A 37 -2.21 19.06 -2.71
N ILE A 38 -2.98 18.88 -3.80
CA ILE A 38 -2.92 17.70 -4.67
C ILE A 38 -2.69 18.09 -6.12
N THR A 39 -1.93 17.26 -6.84
CA THR A 39 -1.65 17.45 -8.27
C THR A 39 -1.92 16.17 -9.04
N THR A 40 -2.63 16.28 -10.16
CA THR A 40 -2.87 15.19 -11.12
C THR A 40 -2.07 15.40 -12.41
N ASP A 41 -1.70 14.32 -13.09
CA ASP A 41 -1.15 14.39 -14.46
C ASP A 41 -2.23 14.33 -15.55
N ARG A 42 -3.47 14.10 -15.15
CA ARG A 42 -4.62 14.05 -16.05
C ARG A 42 -4.81 15.38 -16.80
N GLU A 43 -5.00 15.32 -18.10
CA GLU A 43 -5.15 16.53 -18.93
C GLU A 43 -6.53 17.19 -18.79
N LYS A 44 -7.56 16.40 -18.53
CA LYS A 44 -8.95 16.87 -18.39
C LYS A 44 -9.78 15.83 -17.63
N GLY A 45 -10.87 16.25 -17.05
CA GLY A 45 -11.81 15.38 -16.36
C GLY A 45 -12.56 16.12 -15.26
N GLU A 46 -12.91 15.40 -14.24
CA GLU A 46 -13.58 15.94 -13.05
C GLU A 46 -12.80 15.51 -11.80
N TRP A 47 -12.64 16.42 -10.87
CA TRP A 47 -12.21 16.11 -9.54
C TRP A 47 -13.36 15.41 -8.79
N LEU A 48 -13.06 14.30 -8.14
CA LEU A 48 -13.95 13.65 -7.18
C LEU A 48 -13.19 13.49 -5.88
N ILE A 49 -13.53 14.32 -4.91
CA ILE A 49 -12.90 14.35 -3.60
C ILE A 49 -13.95 14.37 -2.49
N CYS A 50 -13.63 13.77 -1.35
CA CYS A 50 -14.44 13.89 -0.15
C CYS A 50 -13.55 14.46 0.97
N VAL A 51 -14.06 15.47 1.64
CA VAL A 51 -13.38 16.18 2.73
C VAL A 51 -14.30 16.22 3.94
N ILE A 52 -13.77 15.90 5.11
CA ILE A 52 -14.50 16.03 6.37
C ILE A 52 -13.65 16.86 7.34
N THR A 53 -14.25 17.91 7.87
CA THR A 53 -13.67 18.77 8.90
C THR A 53 -14.17 18.36 10.30
N ASP A 54 -13.57 18.85 11.35
CA ASP A 54 -14.00 18.57 12.73
C ASP A 54 -15.18 19.46 13.14
N PHE A 55 -16.40 19.04 12.79
CA PHE A 55 -17.63 19.80 13.06
C PHE A 55 -18.17 19.61 14.49
N LEU A 56 -17.51 18.81 15.33
CA LEU A 56 -17.97 18.52 16.70
C LEU A 56 -17.41 19.47 17.76
N LYS A 57 -16.48 20.36 17.40
CA LYS A 57 -15.92 21.36 18.33
C LYS A 57 -16.68 22.68 18.22
N PRO A 58 -17.46 23.08 19.24
CA PRO A 58 -18.06 24.42 19.27
C PRO A 58 -16.98 25.51 19.21
N GLY A 59 -17.11 26.46 18.29
CA GLY A 59 -16.17 27.58 18.12
C GLY A 59 -15.06 27.35 17.09
N TYR A 60 -15.07 26.24 16.37
CA TYR A 60 -14.27 26.05 15.17
C TYR A 60 -15.03 26.60 13.97
N ASP A 61 -14.97 27.93 13.81
CA ASP A 61 -15.44 28.64 12.61
C ASP A 61 -14.39 28.56 11.48
N ASP A 62 -13.59 27.50 11.45
CA ASP A 62 -12.58 27.32 10.40
C ASP A 62 -13.29 26.91 9.11
N GLU A 63 -13.64 27.92 8.34
CA GLU A 63 -14.17 27.77 7.01
C GLU A 63 -13.14 27.04 6.14
N THR A 64 -13.50 25.82 5.78
CA THR A 64 -12.72 25.03 4.82
C THR A 64 -13.21 25.36 3.42
N TRP A 65 -12.32 25.59 2.50
CA TRP A 65 -12.63 25.90 1.10
C TRP A 65 -11.63 25.26 0.14
N ILE A 66 -12.01 25.14 -1.11
CA ILE A 66 -11.20 24.49 -2.14
C ILE A 66 -10.87 25.50 -3.23
N ASP A 67 -9.59 25.78 -3.42
CA ASP A 67 -9.04 26.58 -4.49
C ASP A 67 -8.91 25.69 -5.75
N TRP A 68 -9.96 25.66 -6.55
CA TRP A 68 -10.06 24.82 -7.72
C TRP A 68 -9.15 25.25 -8.87
N ASN A 69 -8.81 26.53 -8.96
CA ASN A 69 -7.93 27.06 -9.97
C ASN A 69 -6.49 27.28 -9.47
N ASN A 70 -6.26 27.04 -8.18
CA ASN A 70 -4.98 27.14 -7.46
C ASN A 70 -4.29 28.51 -7.60
N ASN A 71 -5.09 29.59 -7.55
CA ASN A 71 -4.58 30.96 -7.64
C ASN A 71 -4.21 31.57 -6.29
N GLY A 72 -4.46 30.84 -5.19
CA GLY A 72 -4.17 31.27 -3.81
C GLY A 72 -5.11 32.32 -3.28
N LYS A 73 -6.30 32.47 -3.84
CA LYS A 73 -7.34 33.42 -3.43
C LYS A 73 -8.68 32.73 -3.44
N TYR A 74 -9.56 33.13 -2.52
CA TYR A 74 -10.94 32.69 -2.55
C TYR A 74 -11.68 33.41 -3.67
N ASP A 75 -12.24 32.63 -4.61
CA ASP A 75 -13.04 33.12 -5.71
C ASP A 75 -14.53 32.85 -5.47
N LYS A 76 -15.41 33.66 -6.08
CA LYS A 76 -16.85 33.63 -5.83
C LYS A 76 -17.52 32.27 -6.14
N ASP A 77 -16.90 31.49 -7.03
CA ASP A 77 -17.40 30.17 -7.45
C ASP A 77 -16.81 29.02 -6.64
N GLU A 78 -16.03 29.33 -5.61
CA GLU A 78 -15.45 28.33 -4.70
C GLU A 78 -16.33 28.13 -3.46
N GLU A 79 -16.48 26.87 -3.08
CA GLU A 79 -17.40 26.51 -2.01
C GLU A 79 -16.70 26.53 -0.65
N ILE A 80 -17.32 27.24 0.29
CA ILE A 80 -16.97 27.16 1.72
C ILE A 80 -17.86 26.09 2.34
N PHE A 81 -17.25 25.26 3.16
CA PHE A 81 -17.98 24.19 3.81
C PHE A 81 -17.45 23.87 5.22
N THR A 82 -18.34 23.30 6.01
CA THR A 82 -18.05 22.69 7.31
C THR A 82 -18.65 21.29 7.34
N GLY A 83 -17.99 20.36 8.01
CA GLY A 83 -18.46 18.99 8.13
C GLY A 83 -18.13 18.09 6.91
N PRO A 84 -18.88 17.01 6.70
CA PRO A 84 -18.63 16.05 5.63
C PRO A 84 -19.20 16.55 4.30
N ASN A 85 -18.33 16.68 3.28
CA ASN A 85 -18.72 17.06 1.93
C ASN A 85 -17.99 16.23 0.88
N SER A 86 -18.72 15.89 -0.19
CA SER A 86 -18.19 15.25 -1.39
C SER A 86 -18.39 16.18 -2.57
N PHE A 87 -17.33 16.42 -3.31
CA PHE A 87 -17.30 17.35 -4.42
C PHE A 87 -17.05 16.62 -5.73
N THR A 88 -17.84 16.97 -6.75
CA THR A 88 -17.55 16.68 -8.15
C THR A 88 -17.39 18.01 -8.85
N HIS A 89 -16.18 18.33 -9.28
CA HIS A 89 -15.88 19.62 -9.90
C HIS A 89 -15.10 19.42 -11.21
N LYS A 90 -15.47 20.17 -12.25
CA LYS A 90 -14.72 20.15 -13.51
C LYS A 90 -13.28 20.53 -13.27
N GLN A 91 -12.36 19.73 -13.79
CA GLN A 91 -10.94 20.03 -13.67
C GLN A 91 -10.59 21.26 -14.53
N ILE A 92 -10.27 22.37 -13.87
CA ILE A 92 -9.82 23.62 -14.50
C ILE A 92 -8.33 23.87 -14.26
N ALA A 93 -7.74 23.20 -13.26
CA ALA A 93 -6.31 23.18 -12.99
C ALA A 93 -5.84 21.75 -12.70
N LYS A 94 -4.54 21.47 -12.91
CA LYS A 94 -3.91 20.20 -12.52
C LYS A 94 -3.61 20.12 -11.04
N THR A 95 -3.45 21.25 -10.37
CA THR A 95 -3.22 21.38 -8.94
C THR A 95 -4.40 22.09 -8.31
N ILE A 96 -4.85 21.61 -7.17
CA ILE A 96 -5.83 22.28 -6.32
C ILE A 96 -5.36 22.26 -4.88
N THR A 97 -5.82 23.23 -4.09
CA THR A 97 -5.50 23.34 -2.68
C THR A 97 -6.77 23.39 -1.84
N ILE A 98 -6.85 22.58 -0.82
CA ILE A 98 -7.92 22.55 0.18
C ILE A 98 -7.38 23.27 1.42
N TYR A 99 -7.95 24.39 1.78
CA TYR A 99 -7.57 25.18 2.95
C TYR A 99 -8.51 24.87 4.11
N GLY A 100 -7.94 24.77 5.33
CA GLY A 100 -8.69 24.54 6.57
C GLY A 100 -8.29 23.28 7.32
N ASN A 101 -8.97 22.99 8.43
CA ASN A 101 -8.69 21.88 9.34
C ASN A 101 -9.33 20.58 8.85
N VAL A 102 -8.73 19.96 7.83
CA VAL A 102 -9.20 18.69 7.30
C VAL A 102 -8.84 17.55 8.26
N LYS A 103 -9.83 16.76 8.65
CA LYS A 103 -9.70 15.58 9.50
C LYS A 103 -9.69 14.27 8.70
N TYR A 104 -10.51 14.21 7.65
CA TYR A 104 -10.59 13.06 6.76
C TYR A 104 -10.50 13.53 5.32
N PHE A 105 -9.59 12.95 4.55
CA PHE A 105 -9.39 13.27 3.13
C PHE A 105 -9.42 12.03 2.27
N PHE A 106 -10.27 12.04 1.25
CA PHE A 106 -10.47 10.94 0.31
C PHE A 106 -10.31 11.45 -1.12
N CYS A 107 -9.34 10.89 -1.87
CA CYS A 107 -9.08 11.25 -3.25
C CYS A 107 -8.56 10.01 -4.01
N VAL A 108 -9.49 9.12 -4.42
CA VAL A 108 -9.20 7.79 -4.96
C VAL A 108 -9.36 7.82 -6.48
N ARG A 109 -8.45 7.16 -7.22
CA ARG A 109 -8.49 7.04 -8.69
C ARG A 109 -8.53 8.40 -9.42
N GLN A 110 -7.80 9.39 -8.91
CA GLN A 110 -7.73 10.73 -9.51
C GLN A 110 -6.44 10.98 -10.28
N GLU A 111 -5.64 9.90 -10.49
CA GLU A 111 -4.35 9.98 -11.18
C GLU A 111 -3.40 11.00 -10.54
N LEU A 112 -3.44 11.09 -9.21
CA LEU A 112 -2.55 11.99 -8.48
C LEU A 112 -1.10 11.56 -8.65
N VAL A 113 -0.25 12.54 -8.98
CA VAL A 113 1.21 12.38 -9.02
C VAL A 113 1.89 12.96 -7.78
N SER A 114 1.21 13.86 -7.07
CA SER A 114 1.70 14.36 -5.78
C SER A 114 0.55 14.74 -4.84
N ILE A 115 0.86 14.66 -3.56
CA ILE A 115 0.04 15.16 -2.46
C ILE A 115 0.97 15.77 -1.39
N ASP A 116 0.64 16.96 -0.93
CA ASP A 116 1.29 17.61 0.21
C ASP A 116 0.28 17.75 1.35
N VAL A 117 0.52 17.05 2.44
CA VAL A 117 -0.24 17.08 3.70
C VAL A 117 0.60 17.61 4.86
N THR A 118 1.81 18.13 4.59
CA THR A 118 2.75 18.62 5.62
C THR A 118 2.21 19.81 6.41
N LYS A 119 1.19 20.48 5.89
CA LYS A 119 0.47 21.57 6.59
C LYS A 119 -0.93 21.15 7.06
N CYS A 120 -1.17 19.86 7.32
CA CYS A 120 -2.44 19.38 7.81
C CYS A 120 -2.29 18.47 9.06
N PRO A 121 -1.85 19.02 10.20
CA PRO A 121 -1.63 18.22 11.42
C PRO A 121 -2.91 17.62 12.02
N THR A 122 -4.08 18.11 11.61
CA THR A 122 -5.39 17.62 12.05
C THR A 122 -5.82 16.32 11.35
N LEU A 123 -5.08 15.89 10.31
CA LEU A 123 -5.44 14.75 9.49
C LEU A 123 -5.44 13.44 10.29
N SER A 124 -6.59 12.81 10.34
CA SER A 124 -6.81 11.52 11.03
C SER A 124 -7.00 10.35 10.05
N THR A 125 -7.58 10.63 8.88
CA THR A 125 -7.77 9.63 7.82
C THR A 125 -7.29 10.16 6.49
N LEU A 126 -6.40 9.41 5.85
CA LEU A 126 -5.93 9.68 4.49
C LEU A 126 -6.25 8.47 3.60
N HIS A 127 -7.14 8.66 2.62
CA HIS A 127 -7.49 7.65 1.63
C HIS A 127 -7.16 8.14 0.22
N VAL A 128 -6.02 7.71 -0.29
CA VAL A 128 -5.47 8.13 -1.58
C VAL A 128 -5.06 6.94 -2.46
N SER A 129 -5.78 5.83 -2.30
CA SER A 129 -5.55 4.61 -3.07
C SER A 129 -5.78 4.80 -4.57
N ARG A 130 -5.09 3.98 -5.38
CA ARG A 130 -5.23 3.93 -6.85
C ARG A 130 -4.88 5.27 -7.51
N ASN A 131 -3.72 5.81 -7.16
CA ASN A 131 -3.10 6.99 -7.75
C ASN A 131 -1.69 6.66 -8.27
N LYS A 132 -0.86 7.66 -8.56
CA LYS A 132 0.45 7.48 -9.22
C LYS A 132 1.61 8.12 -8.46
N PHE A 133 1.42 8.55 -7.22
CA PHE A 133 2.50 9.22 -6.51
C PHE A 133 3.55 8.23 -5.97
N LYS A 134 4.80 8.71 -5.94
CA LYS A 134 5.99 7.91 -5.59
C LYS A 134 6.47 8.17 -4.18
N THR A 135 6.11 9.32 -3.63
CA THR A 135 6.51 9.78 -2.30
C THR A 135 5.31 10.31 -1.54
N LEU A 136 5.31 10.12 -0.23
CA LEU A 136 4.30 10.65 0.68
C LEU A 136 4.99 11.08 1.96
N ASP A 137 4.97 12.38 2.25
CA ASP A 137 5.48 12.94 3.51
C ASP A 137 4.34 13.07 4.52
N LEU A 138 4.39 12.25 5.55
CA LEU A 138 3.45 12.25 6.66
C LEU A 138 4.06 12.83 7.95
N SER A 139 5.26 13.41 7.91
CA SER A 139 6.02 13.83 9.09
C SER A 139 5.22 14.73 10.03
N ASN A 140 4.33 15.56 9.48
CA ASN A 140 3.52 16.51 10.23
C ASN A 140 2.04 16.09 10.40
N CYS A 141 1.75 14.79 10.35
CA CYS A 141 0.41 14.22 10.58
C CYS A 141 0.40 13.32 11.83
N PRO A 142 0.61 13.86 13.05
CA PRO A 142 0.73 13.05 14.28
C PRO A 142 -0.59 12.37 14.67
N ASN A 143 -1.73 12.92 14.25
CA ASN A 143 -3.07 12.44 14.58
C ASN A 143 -3.59 11.38 13.60
N LEU A 144 -2.73 10.89 12.68
CA LEU A 144 -3.15 9.91 11.66
C LEU A 144 -3.50 8.57 12.32
N ARG A 145 -4.71 8.07 12.03
CA ARG A 145 -5.28 6.81 12.54
C ARG A 145 -5.50 5.79 11.44
N TYR A 146 -5.89 6.25 10.25
CA TYR A 146 -6.20 5.40 9.08
C TYR A 146 -5.43 5.88 7.86
N LEU A 147 -4.67 4.99 7.24
CA LEU A 147 -3.94 5.23 6.00
C LEU A 147 -4.31 4.21 4.94
N TYR A 148 -4.93 4.64 3.86
CA TYR A 148 -5.25 3.82 2.68
C TYR A 148 -4.43 4.32 1.50
N LEU A 149 -3.42 3.53 1.13
CA LEU A 149 -2.38 3.91 0.17
C LEU A 149 -2.24 2.91 -0.99
N ASN A 150 -3.15 1.95 -1.10
CA ASN A 150 -3.09 0.85 -2.06
C ASN A 150 -2.95 1.32 -3.50
N SER A 151 -2.22 0.56 -4.31
CA SER A 151 -2.07 0.80 -5.76
C SER A 151 -1.57 2.22 -6.05
N ASN A 152 -0.37 2.50 -5.60
CA ASN A 152 0.44 3.67 -5.94
C ASN A 152 1.85 3.20 -6.35
N GLU A 153 2.79 4.13 -6.46
CA GLU A 153 4.19 3.82 -6.79
C GLU A 153 5.15 4.14 -5.64
N VAL A 154 4.64 4.16 -4.40
CA VAL A 154 5.42 4.56 -3.21
C VAL A 154 6.52 3.55 -2.94
N SER A 155 7.76 4.05 -2.81
CA SER A 155 8.94 3.24 -2.52
C SER A 155 9.50 3.43 -1.10
N ALA A 156 9.05 4.48 -0.39
CA ALA A 156 9.41 4.76 0.99
C ALA A 156 8.18 5.27 1.76
N LEU A 157 8.00 4.79 2.98
CA LEU A 157 6.89 5.16 3.85
C LEU A 157 7.41 5.28 5.29
N ASP A 158 7.36 6.49 5.85
CA ASP A 158 7.74 6.77 7.23
C ASP A 158 6.48 6.91 8.10
N LEU A 159 6.33 6.00 9.06
CA LEU A 159 5.20 5.96 9.99
C LEU A 159 5.57 6.32 11.42
N LYS A 160 6.73 6.94 11.63
CA LYS A 160 7.14 7.42 12.97
C LYS A 160 6.18 8.45 13.55
N ASN A 161 6.15 8.53 14.86
CA ASN A 161 5.42 9.54 15.62
C ASN A 161 3.92 9.60 15.30
N LYS A 162 3.29 8.42 15.11
CA LYS A 162 1.86 8.28 14.88
C LYS A 162 1.25 7.33 15.92
N PRO A 163 1.13 7.80 17.19
CA PRO A 163 0.73 6.94 18.31
C PRO A 163 -0.67 6.33 18.14
N ASP A 164 -1.56 7.05 17.46
CA ASP A 164 -2.95 6.63 17.25
C ASP A 164 -3.15 5.82 15.96
N LEU A 165 -2.10 5.62 15.15
CA LEU A 165 -2.21 4.84 13.92
C LEU A 165 -2.53 3.39 14.25
N PHE A 166 -3.62 2.85 13.69
CA PHE A 166 -4.01 1.46 13.90
C PHE A 166 -4.56 0.75 12.65
N TYR A 167 -4.63 1.45 11.52
CA TYR A 167 -5.04 0.85 10.26
C TYR A 167 -4.19 1.35 9.10
N VAL A 168 -3.53 0.43 8.39
CA VAL A 168 -2.68 0.75 7.24
C VAL A 168 -2.96 -0.22 6.10
N GLU A 169 -3.27 0.29 4.92
CA GLU A 169 -3.28 -0.47 3.68
C GLU A 169 -2.23 0.10 2.72
N CYS A 170 -1.21 -0.68 2.40
CA CYS A 170 -0.12 -0.25 1.52
C CYS A 170 0.21 -1.25 0.41
N VAL A 171 -0.69 -2.19 0.09
CA VAL A 171 -0.49 -3.19 -0.96
C VAL A 171 -0.31 -2.57 -2.34
N MET A 172 0.29 -3.27 -3.28
CA MET A 172 0.49 -2.81 -4.66
C MET A 172 1.21 -1.46 -4.73
N ASN A 173 2.37 -1.38 -4.08
CA ASN A 173 3.32 -0.28 -4.13
C ASN A 173 4.71 -0.78 -4.56
N ASN A 174 5.77 -0.04 -4.27
CA ASN A 174 7.16 -0.41 -4.57
C ASN A 174 8.02 -0.50 -3.30
N LEU A 175 7.44 -1.00 -2.18
CA LEU A 175 8.11 -1.06 -0.89
C LEU A 175 9.10 -2.24 -0.86
N SER A 176 10.40 -1.93 -0.85
CA SER A 176 11.46 -2.94 -0.78
C SER A 176 11.46 -3.68 0.58
N LYS A 177 12.24 -4.76 0.68
CA LYS A 177 12.50 -5.46 1.94
C LYS A 177 12.99 -4.49 3.02
N GLU A 178 13.95 -3.64 2.71
CA GLU A 178 14.54 -2.68 3.63
C GLU A 178 13.49 -1.65 4.10
N THR A 179 12.65 -1.18 3.17
CA THR A 179 11.55 -0.26 3.50
C THR A 179 10.52 -0.93 4.42
N MET A 180 10.16 -2.18 4.15
CA MET A 180 9.23 -2.93 5.02
C MET A 180 9.81 -3.20 6.41
N MET A 181 11.11 -3.49 6.50
CA MET A 181 11.80 -3.64 7.79
C MET A 181 11.75 -2.33 8.59
N LYS A 182 12.04 -1.20 7.93
CA LYS A 182 11.96 0.12 8.57
C LYS A 182 10.51 0.46 8.97
N LEU A 183 9.53 0.19 8.11
CA LEU A 183 8.12 0.37 8.43
C LEU A 183 7.72 -0.41 9.68
N ALA A 184 8.17 -1.67 9.81
CA ALA A 184 7.91 -2.50 10.99
C ALA A 184 8.53 -1.90 12.27
N GLU A 185 9.67 -1.23 12.15
CA GLU A 185 10.31 -0.51 13.27
C GLU A 185 9.58 0.78 13.63
N ASP A 186 9.05 1.49 12.64
CA ASP A 186 8.40 2.81 12.80
C ASP A 186 6.96 2.72 13.33
N LEU A 187 6.25 1.59 13.10
CA LEU A 187 4.89 1.39 13.59
C LEU A 187 4.80 1.59 15.11
N ALA A 188 3.72 2.25 15.53
CA ALA A 188 3.41 2.43 16.95
C ALA A 188 3.29 1.08 17.67
N ASP A 189 3.83 1.01 18.87
CA ASP A 189 3.61 -0.11 19.79
C ASP A 189 2.20 -0.01 20.37
N ARG A 190 1.39 -1.01 20.09
CA ARG A 190 0.01 -1.12 20.55
C ARG A 190 -0.16 -2.18 21.64
N THR A 191 0.93 -2.61 22.28
CA THR A 191 0.88 -3.41 23.49
C THR A 191 0.56 -2.54 24.70
N GLY A 192 -0.01 -3.14 25.76
CA GLY A 192 -0.31 -2.45 27.00
C GLY A 192 -1.65 -1.72 27.01
N LEU A 193 -1.78 -0.73 27.88
CA LEU A 193 -3.03 -0.05 28.16
C LEU A 193 -3.02 1.39 27.63
N ASP A 194 -4.20 1.90 27.30
CA ASP A 194 -4.44 3.31 27.04
C ASP A 194 -4.46 4.11 28.37
N GLU A 195 -4.52 5.44 28.28
CA GLU A 195 -4.52 6.34 29.46
C GLU A 195 -5.68 6.08 30.43
N ASP A 196 -6.80 5.55 29.92
CA ASP A 196 -7.98 5.19 30.71
C ASP A 196 -7.89 3.78 31.34
N GLY A 197 -6.78 3.05 31.14
CA GLY A 197 -6.53 1.71 31.66
C GLY A 197 -7.17 0.59 30.84
N THR A 198 -7.72 0.88 29.66
CA THR A 198 -8.21 -0.15 28.73
C THR A 198 -7.07 -0.70 27.87
N GLU A 199 -7.18 -1.96 27.40
CA GLU A 199 -6.21 -2.52 26.46
C GLU A 199 -6.27 -1.77 25.12
N LYS A 200 -5.10 -1.40 24.59
CA LYS A 200 -4.99 -0.80 23.27
C LYS A 200 -5.56 -1.73 22.20
N SER A 201 -6.38 -1.18 21.34
CA SER A 201 -6.94 -1.92 20.20
C SER A 201 -5.81 -2.47 19.31
N THR A 202 -5.91 -3.72 18.88
CA THR A 202 -4.99 -4.32 17.92
C THR A 202 -5.02 -3.55 16.60
N GLY A 203 -3.85 -3.22 16.08
CA GLY A 203 -3.72 -2.59 14.76
C GLY A 203 -3.88 -3.59 13.63
N ASN A 204 -4.22 -3.12 12.44
CA ASN A 204 -4.29 -3.96 11.23
C ASN A 204 -3.45 -3.33 10.12
N ILE A 205 -2.61 -4.13 9.48
CA ILE A 205 -1.81 -3.69 8.33
C ILE A 205 -1.90 -4.69 7.19
N TYR A 206 -2.14 -4.18 5.98
CA TYR A 206 -2.21 -4.93 4.73
C TYR A 206 -0.98 -4.57 3.89
N VAL A 207 -0.09 -5.54 3.72
CA VAL A 207 1.28 -5.29 3.23
C VAL A 207 1.51 -5.71 1.80
N VAL A 208 0.84 -6.78 1.32
CA VAL A 208 0.99 -7.32 -0.03
C VAL A 208 -0.35 -7.79 -0.58
N ALA A 209 -0.47 -7.81 -1.91
CA ALA A 209 -1.47 -8.60 -2.62
C ALA A 209 -0.82 -9.91 -3.11
N LEU A 210 -1.55 -11.03 -3.08
CA LEU A 210 -1.03 -12.32 -3.55
C LEU A 210 -1.19 -12.42 -5.08
N LEU A 211 -0.51 -11.52 -5.80
CA LEU A 211 -0.54 -11.38 -7.25
C LEU A 211 0.89 -11.29 -7.80
N ASP A 212 1.08 -11.75 -9.03
CA ASP A 212 2.37 -11.66 -9.73
C ASP A 212 2.81 -10.20 -10.00
N THR A 213 1.87 -9.25 -9.96
CA THR A 213 2.12 -7.82 -10.18
C THR A 213 2.48 -7.06 -8.89
N GLU A 214 2.38 -7.69 -7.73
CA GLU A 214 2.79 -7.10 -6.45
C GLU A 214 4.30 -6.88 -6.42
N LYS A 215 4.72 -5.69 -6.02
CA LYS A 215 6.14 -5.32 -5.95
C LYS A 215 6.63 -5.09 -4.52
N ASN A 216 5.72 -5.01 -3.55
CA ASN A 216 6.11 -4.95 -2.16
C ASN A 216 6.79 -6.25 -1.73
N VAL A 217 7.86 -6.14 -0.97
CA VAL A 217 8.57 -7.28 -0.38
C VAL A 217 8.47 -7.19 1.13
N CYS A 218 7.59 -7.99 1.74
CA CYS A 218 7.44 -8.04 3.19
C CYS A 218 8.00 -9.36 3.73
N PRO A 219 9.25 -9.35 4.28
CA PRO A 219 9.87 -10.55 4.80
C PRO A 219 9.23 -10.99 6.12
N LYS A 220 9.38 -12.28 6.44
CA LYS A 220 8.89 -12.84 7.71
C LYS A 220 9.39 -12.07 8.94
N GLU A 221 10.63 -11.63 8.93
CA GLU A 221 11.21 -10.84 10.01
C GLU A 221 10.46 -9.52 10.25
N ALA A 222 10.01 -8.84 9.18
CA ALA A 222 9.18 -7.64 9.31
C ALA A 222 7.81 -7.97 9.90
N VAL A 223 7.19 -9.07 9.45
CA VAL A 223 5.90 -9.55 9.98
C VAL A 223 6.02 -9.86 11.48
N ASP A 224 7.08 -10.57 11.89
CA ASP A 224 7.30 -10.91 13.30
C ASP A 224 7.45 -9.64 14.18
N LYS A 225 8.21 -8.63 13.70
CA LYS A 225 8.34 -7.34 14.38
C LYS A 225 7.01 -6.59 14.49
N ILE A 226 6.20 -6.59 13.44
CA ILE A 226 4.89 -5.95 13.39
C ILE A 226 3.95 -6.63 14.40
N LYS A 227 3.88 -7.97 14.39
CA LYS A 227 3.05 -8.75 15.31
C LYS A 227 3.45 -8.54 16.77
N ALA A 228 4.76 -8.41 17.05
CA ALA A 228 5.27 -8.15 18.41
C ALA A 228 4.76 -6.81 18.99
N LYS A 229 4.28 -5.88 18.15
CA LYS A 229 3.72 -4.59 18.54
C LYS A 229 2.19 -4.58 18.60
N ASN A 230 1.55 -5.74 18.68
CA ASN A 230 0.09 -5.93 18.68
C ASN A 230 -0.60 -5.44 17.40
N TRP A 231 -0.05 -5.86 16.24
CA TRP A 231 -0.66 -5.65 14.94
C TRP A 231 -0.95 -6.98 14.25
N ASN A 232 -2.10 -7.09 13.61
CA ASN A 232 -2.40 -8.14 12.65
C ASN A 232 -1.81 -7.78 11.30
N VAL A 233 -1.21 -8.75 10.62
CA VAL A 233 -0.62 -8.57 9.29
C VAL A 233 -1.42 -9.37 8.29
N TYR A 234 -1.87 -8.72 7.23
CA TYR A 234 -2.73 -9.31 6.20
C TYR A 234 -2.15 -9.15 4.80
N ALA A 235 -2.57 -10.06 3.94
CA ALA A 235 -2.47 -9.94 2.49
C ALA A 235 -3.88 -9.91 1.88
N TYR A 236 -4.00 -9.34 0.69
CA TYR A 236 -5.19 -9.52 -0.14
C TYR A 236 -4.98 -10.66 -1.15
N LYS A 237 -5.94 -11.58 -1.19
CA LYS A 237 -6.08 -12.57 -2.26
C LYS A 237 -7.14 -12.10 -3.24
N ASP A 238 -6.95 -12.39 -4.53
CA ASP A 238 -7.87 -12.00 -5.62
C ASP A 238 -8.14 -10.49 -5.67
N TYR A 239 -7.11 -9.66 -5.41
CA TYR A 239 -7.19 -8.20 -5.30
C TYR A 239 -7.67 -7.51 -6.58
N ASP A 240 -7.47 -8.12 -7.75
CA ASP A 240 -7.90 -7.59 -9.05
C ASP A 240 -9.42 -7.67 -9.24
N ASP A 241 -10.11 -8.52 -8.50
CA ASP A 241 -11.56 -8.68 -8.54
C ASP A 241 -12.19 -8.21 -7.22
N PRO A 242 -12.77 -6.99 -7.19
CA PRO A 242 -13.36 -6.43 -5.97
C PRO A 242 -14.48 -7.28 -5.36
N GLU A 243 -15.13 -8.16 -6.16
CA GLU A 243 -16.17 -9.06 -5.66
C GLU A 243 -15.58 -10.31 -5.01
N LYS A 244 -14.32 -10.65 -5.32
CA LYS A 244 -13.61 -11.82 -4.82
C LYS A 244 -12.46 -11.52 -3.88
N THR A 245 -12.06 -10.24 -3.74
CA THR A 245 -10.98 -9.86 -2.84
C THR A 245 -11.25 -10.37 -1.43
N ILE A 246 -10.30 -11.13 -0.89
CA ILE A 246 -10.36 -11.75 0.43
C ILE A 246 -9.12 -11.33 1.23
N GLU A 247 -9.33 -10.94 2.47
CA GLU A 247 -8.28 -10.74 3.45
C GLU A 247 -7.81 -12.10 3.99
N VAL A 248 -6.49 -12.31 3.99
CA VAL A 248 -5.89 -13.52 4.58
C VAL A 248 -4.74 -13.12 5.50
N PRO A 249 -4.56 -13.82 6.65
CA PRO A 249 -3.39 -13.61 7.48
C PRO A 249 -2.10 -13.80 6.67
N TYR A 250 -1.11 -12.93 6.89
CA TYR A 250 0.15 -12.97 6.17
C TYR A 250 1.31 -13.26 7.13
N GLU A 251 2.13 -14.24 6.78
CA GLU A 251 3.25 -14.70 7.60
C GLU A 251 4.61 -14.21 7.10
N GLY A 252 4.62 -13.45 6.01
CA GLY A 252 5.85 -12.92 5.40
C GLY A 252 6.50 -13.89 4.40
N THR A 253 7.29 -13.33 3.49
CA THR A 253 8.19 -14.14 2.68
C THR A 253 9.35 -14.62 3.54
N PRO A 254 9.70 -15.91 3.52
CA PRO A 254 10.84 -16.43 4.26
C PRO A 254 12.14 -15.70 3.88
N THR A 255 12.90 -15.24 4.87
CA THR A 255 14.18 -14.55 4.65
C THR A 255 15.35 -15.51 4.41
N ALA A 256 15.16 -16.77 4.74
CA ALA A 256 16.12 -17.83 4.51
C ALA A 256 15.53 -18.82 3.51
N ILE A 257 16.11 -18.86 2.31
CA ILE A 257 15.88 -19.90 1.28
C ILE A 257 14.37 -20.17 1.13
N TYR A 258 13.76 -19.55 0.13
CA TYR A 258 12.41 -19.92 -0.33
C TYR A 258 12.38 -21.45 -0.50
N GLU A 259 11.79 -22.16 0.46
CA GLU A 259 11.33 -23.51 0.24
C GLU A 259 9.89 -23.40 -0.28
N PRO A 260 9.66 -23.52 -1.60
CA PRO A 260 8.29 -23.54 -2.10
C PRO A 260 7.59 -24.72 -1.42
N ASN A 261 6.43 -24.45 -0.81
CA ASN A 261 5.53 -25.51 -0.38
C ASN A 261 5.25 -26.40 -1.59
N VAL A 262 5.66 -27.64 -1.51
CA VAL A 262 5.55 -28.64 -2.59
C VAL A 262 4.07 -29.00 -2.90
N SER A 263 3.10 -28.23 -2.41
CA SER A 263 1.67 -28.39 -2.70
C SER A 263 1.25 -27.84 -4.07
N ASP A 264 2.08 -27.01 -4.71
CA ASP A 264 1.78 -26.56 -6.08
C ASP A 264 2.53 -27.45 -7.08
N ASN A 265 1.80 -28.02 -8.02
CA ASN A 265 2.26 -28.91 -9.09
C ASN A 265 3.25 -28.23 -10.07
N LYS A 266 4.19 -27.40 -9.59
CA LYS A 266 5.12 -26.60 -10.38
C LYS A 266 6.59 -26.89 -10.04
N LEU A 267 7.44 -26.90 -11.07
CA LEU A 267 8.89 -26.89 -10.94
C LEU A 267 9.33 -25.57 -10.29
N SER A 268 10.11 -25.66 -9.21
CA SER A 268 10.76 -24.49 -8.58
C SER A 268 12.25 -24.71 -8.42
N VAL A 269 13.02 -23.64 -8.57
CA VAL A 269 14.48 -23.65 -8.59
C VAL A 269 15.03 -22.47 -7.80
N TYR A 270 15.85 -22.73 -6.78
CA TYR A 270 16.41 -21.69 -5.89
C TYR A 270 17.72 -22.11 -5.24
N PRO A 271 18.58 -21.17 -4.76
CA PRO A 271 18.47 -19.73 -4.95
C PRO A 271 18.68 -19.32 -6.42
N ASN A 272 18.20 -18.15 -6.76
CA ASN A 272 18.48 -17.51 -8.06
C ASN A 272 18.72 -16.00 -7.81
N PRO A 273 19.93 -15.47 -7.98
CA PRO A 273 21.14 -16.15 -8.46
C PRO A 273 21.71 -17.23 -7.51
N ALA A 274 22.39 -18.21 -8.09
CA ALA A 274 23.05 -19.31 -7.39
C ALA A 274 24.57 -19.16 -7.42
N THR A 275 25.25 -19.60 -6.34
CA THR A 275 26.71 -19.55 -6.24
C THR A 275 27.36 -20.95 -6.30
N THR A 276 26.93 -21.85 -5.47
CA THR A 276 27.53 -23.20 -5.32
C THR A 276 26.53 -24.32 -5.52
N THR A 277 25.28 -24.14 -5.09
CA THR A 277 24.24 -25.17 -5.18
C THR A 277 22.92 -24.57 -5.64
N VAL A 278 22.09 -25.41 -6.27
CA VAL A 278 20.72 -25.11 -6.68
C VAL A 278 19.80 -26.19 -6.13
N ASN A 279 18.76 -25.82 -5.45
CA ASN A 279 17.68 -26.71 -5.05
C ASN A 279 16.63 -26.73 -6.15
N VAL A 280 16.24 -27.90 -6.58
CA VAL A 280 15.16 -28.13 -7.55
C VAL A 280 14.07 -28.91 -6.86
N SER A 281 12.89 -28.31 -6.72
CA SER A 281 11.71 -28.98 -6.18
C SER A 281 10.72 -29.26 -7.29
N VAL A 282 10.20 -30.49 -7.31
CA VAL A 282 9.32 -30.99 -8.36
C VAL A 282 8.11 -31.73 -7.76
N PRO A 283 6.98 -31.78 -8.47
CA PRO A 283 5.89 -32.68 -8.16
C PRO A 283 6.33 -34.15 -8.09
N GLU A 284 5.62 -34.97 -7.33
CA GLU A 284 5.92 -36.41 -7.17
C GLU A 284 5.94 -37.16 -8.52
N SER A 285 5.12 -36.74 -9.47
CA SER A 285 5.05 -37.29 -10.83
C SER A 285 6.34 -37.14 -11.64
N TYR A 286 7.31 -36.34 -11.21
CA TYR A 286 8.62 -36.14 -11.86
C TYR A 286 9.72 -37.01 -11.24
N ILE A 287 9.46 -37.72 -10.11
CA ILE A 287 10.43 -38.64 -9.53
C ILE A 287 10.79 -39.74 -10.54
N GLY A 288 12.07 -39.99 -10.70
CA GLY A 288 12.61 -40.89 -11.70
C GLY A 288 13.01 -40.22 -13.04
N GLN A 289 12.55 -38.99 -13.30
CA GLN A 289 12.98 -38.21 -14.45
C GLN A 289 14.37 -37.57 -14.20
N THR A 290 14.81 -36.77 -15.15
CA THR A 290 16.12 -36.14 -15.17
C THR A 290 15.99 -34.63 -15.18
N ILE A 291 16.76 -33.97 -14.31
CA ILE A 291 17.00 -32.52 -14.37
C ILE A 291 18.19 -32.27 -15.30
N ASN A 292 18.05 -31.37 -16.25
CA ASN A 292 19.17 -30.88 -17.04
C ASN A 292 19.39 -29.40 -16.79
N LEU A 293 20.65 -28.99 -16.60
CA LEU A 293 21.09 -27.61 -16.65
C LEU A 293 21.59 -27.32 -18.07
N VAL A 294 20.91 -26.41 -18.75
CA VAL A 294 21.16 -26.10 -20.16
C VAL A 294 21.68 -24.69 -20.26
N SER A 295 22.79 -24.48 -20.98
CA SER A 295 23.32 -23.16 -21.28
C SER A 295 22.48 -22.44 -22.34
N MET A 296 22.65 -21.13 -22.47
CA MET A 296 21.85 -20.31 -23.40
C MET A 296 22.08 -20.67 -24.88
N ASN A 297 23.14 -21.40 -25.21
CA ASN A 297 23.39 -21.95 -26.57
C ASN A 297 22.77 -23.34 -26.80
N GLY A 298 22.00 -23.86 -25.81
CA GLY A 298 21.30 -25.14 -25.88
C GLY A 298 22.12 -26.37 -25.46
N SER A 299 23.37 -26.21 -25.02
CA SER A 299 24.19 -27.33 -24.54
C SER A 299 23.85 -27.73 -23.14
N ILE A 300 23.69 -29.04 -22.88
CA ILE A 300 23.50 -29.57 -21.52
C ILE A 300 24.85 -29.51 -20.79
N VAL A 301 24.89 -28.78 -19.70
CA VAL A 301 26.07 -28.56 -18.86
C VAL A 301 26.13 -29.54 -17.70
N LEU A 302 24.98 -29.92 -17.17
CA LEU A 302 24.85 -30.85 -16.04
C LEU A 302 23.54 -31.62 -16.11
N THR A 303 23.59 -32.87 -15.68
CA THR A 303 22.39 -33.76 -15.62
C THR A 303 22.35 -34.44 -14.27
N GLN A 304 21.18 -34.45 -13.62
CA GLN A 304 20.95 -35.07 -12.32
C GLN A 304 19.63 -35.83 -12.32
N LYS A 305 19.62 -37.06 -11.81
CA LYS A 305 18.41 -37.87 -11.68
C LYS A 305 17.61 -37.42 -10.45
N ILE A 306 16.29 -37.32 -10.59
CA ILE A 306 15.37 -37.00 -9.52
C ILE A 306 15.06 -38.27 -8.72
N LEU A 307 15.52 -38.34 -7.48
CA LEU A 307 15.26 -39.48 -6.58
C LEU A 307 14.17 -39.17 -5.55
N GLN A 308 13.90 -37.89 -5.33
CA GLN A 308 12.91 -37.37 -4.40
C GLN A 308 12.40 -36.00 -4.85
N GLN A 309 11.30 -35.51 -4.31
CA GLN A 309 10.67 -34.25 -4.71
C GLN A 309 11.61 -33.03 -4.61
N LYS A 310 12.65 -33.09 -3.77
CA LYS A 310 13.66 -32.03 -3.62
C LYS A 310 15.04 -32.59 -3.94
N THR A 311 15.68 -32.04 -4.96
CA THR A 311 17.02 -32.46 -5.41
C THR A 311 17.97 -31.27 -5.35
N VAL A 312 19.13 -31.46 -4.73
CA VAL A 312 20.20 -30.44 -4.69
C VAL A 312 21.18 -30.70 -5.81
N ILE A 313 21.48 -29.68 -6.59
CA ILE A 313 22.45 -29.73 -7.70
C ILE A 313 23.68 -28.90 -7.33
N ASP A 314 24.85 -29.49 -7.41
CA ASP A 314 26.12 -28.78 -7.24
C ASP A 314 26.46 -28.06 -8.57
N VAL A 315 26.48 -26.72 -8.52
CA VAL A 315 26.86 -25.84 -9.65
C VAL A 315 28.18 -25.12 -9.40
N SER A 316 28.95 -25.54 -8.40
CA SER A 316 30.23 -24.91 -8.03
C SER A 316 31.26 -24.90 -9.15
N THR A 317 31.22 -25.87 -10.05
CA THR A 317 32.09 -25.98 -11.21
C THR A 317 31.51 -25.36 -12.48
N VAL A 318 30.24 -24.95 -12.48
CA VAL A 318 29.60 -24.35 -13.64
C VAL A 318 30.03 -22.87 -13.75
N PRO A 319 30.43 -22.38 -14.94
CA PRO A 319 30.81 -20.99 -15.14
C PRO A 319 29.68 -20.03 -14.77
N ALA A 320 30.04 -18.81 -14.37
CA ALA A 320 29.03 -17.73 -14.15
C ALA A 320 28.29 -17.43 -15.48
N GLY A 321 26.97 -17.23 -15.39
CA GLY A 321 26.13 -16.95 -16.55
C GLY A 321 24.67 -17.34 -16.37
N ASN A 322 23.89 -17.19 -17.44
CA ASN A 322 22.48 -17.57 -17.47
C ASN A 322 22.31 -19.00 -17.99
N TYR A 323 21.44 -19.75 -17.33
CA TYR A 323 21.14 -21.15 -17.65
C TYR A 323 19.64 -21.41 -17.56
N ILE A 324 19.21 -22.54 -18.13
CA ILE A 324 17.85 -23.05 -18.02
C ILE A 324 17.89 -24.41 -17.33
N VAL A 325 17.18 -24.57 -16.24
CA VAL A 325 16.88 -25.86 -15.61
C VAL A 325 15.65 -26.45 -16.30
N THR A 326 15.75 -27.68 -16.83
CA THR A 326 14.64 -28.36 -17.47
C THR A 326 14.35 -29.70 -16.78
N VAL A 327 13.06 -30.01 -16.64
CA VAL A 327 12.54 -31.32 -16.16
C VAL A 327 11.30 -31.65 -16.97
N GLY A 328 11.35 -32.72 -17.76
CA GLY A 328 10.28 -33.05 -18.72
C GLY A 328 9.97 -31.87 -19.64
N SER A 329 8.71 -31.42 -19.65
CA SER A 329 8.26 -30.23 -20.41
C SER A 329 8.40 -28.91 -19.65
N SER A 330 8.80 -28.93 -18.36
CA SER A 330 8.94 -27.76 -17.53
C SER A 330 10.33 -27.15 -17.62
N SER A 331 10.43 -25.82 -17.59
CA SER A 331 11.71 -25.11 -17.61
C SER A 331 11.71 -23.93 -16.65
N TYR A 332 12.90 -23.61 -16.10
CA TYR A 332 13.11 -22.48 -15.19
C TYR A 332 14.46 -21.83 -15.48
N ARG A 333 14.48 -20.49 -15.65
CA ARG A 333 15.73 -19.75 -15.90
C ARG A 333 16.43 -19.42 -14.58
N ILE A 334 17.74 -19.67 -14.51
CA ILE A 334 18.58 -19.29 -13.37
C ILE A 334 19.81 -18.52 -13.81
N GLU A 335 20.35 -17.74 -12.88
CA GLU A 335 21.64 -17.08 -13.01
C GLU A 335 22.63 -17.75 -12.03
N ILE A 336 23.83 -18.08 -12.53
CA ILE A 336 24.94 -18.55 -11.70
C ILE A 336 25.95 -17.42 -11.58
N VAL A 337 26.31 -17.07 -10.34
CA VAL A 337 27.30 -16.03 -10.04
C VAL A 337 28.48 -16.65 -9.27
N LYS A 338 29.68 -16.05 -9.38
CA LYS A 338 30.91 -16.51 -8.70
C LYS A 338 31.43 -15.40 -7.80
#